data_8f93fa850efd5c271e65d92262806ccf
#
_entry.id   8f93fa850efd5c271e65d92262806ccf
#
_cell.length_a   1.000
_cell.length_b   1.000
_cell.length_c   1.000
_cell.angle_alpha   90.00
_cell.angle_beta   90.00
_cell.angle_gamma   90.00
#
_symmetry.space_group_name_H-M   'P 1'
#
loop_
_entity.id
_entity.type
_entity.pdbx_description
1 polymer ?
#
loop_
_entity_poly.entity_id
_entity_poly.type
_entity_poly.pdbx_seq_one_letter_code
_entity_poly.pdbx_strand_id
1 'polypeptide(L)'
;QHDGVKQTKKGLPVVTVSPAEGTGYEVGSMSIIAGARNMKEAKKFYDWALSPAIQTMVFTSGKSLQVPSNTKAKADPDAPDLSTINLIDYNFKVYGDKSTRASLLSKWDNDVSVIPR
;
A
#
# COMPACT_ATOMS: atom_id res chain seq x y z
N GLN A 1 7.20 -3.19 2.69
CA GLN A 1 7.41 -4.55 3.24
C GLN A 1 7.26 -5.64 2.18
N HIS A 2 6.18 -5.66 1.39
CA HIS A 2 5.88 -6.74 0.44
C HIS A 2 7.01 -7.04 -0.56
N ASP A 3 7.78 -6.05 -0.99
CA ASP A 3 8.93 -6.26 -1.87
C ASP A 3 10.09 -6.94 -1.17
N GLY A 4 10.36 -6.59 0.10
CA GLY A 4 11.35 -7.28 0.91
C GLY A 4 11.03 -8.77 1.07
N VAL A 5 9.79 -9.09 1.44
CA VAL A 5 9.33 -10.48 1.56
C VAL A 5 9.46 -11.25 0.24
N LYS A 6 9.15 -10.61 -0.90
CA LYS A 6 9.38 -11.23 -2.23
C LYS A 6 10.83 -11.57 -2.49
N GLN A 7 11.76 -10.70 -2.09
CA GLN A 7 13.20 -10.96 -2.28
C GLN A 7 13.71 -12.07 -1.36
N THR A 8 13.26 -12.08 -0.10
CA THR A 8 13.56 -13.17 0.84
C THR A 8 13.11 -14.54 0.28
N LYS A 9 11.89 -14.60 -0.28
CA LYS A 9 11.36 -15.81 -0.93
C LYS A 9 12.18 -16.28 -2.14
N LYS A 10 12.91 -15.39 -2.80
CA LYS A 10 13.85 -15.72 -3.88
C LYS A 10 15.20 -16.19 -3.35
N GLY A 11 15.39 -16.33 -2.04
CA GLY A 11 16.62 -16.73 -1.40
C GLY A 11 17.67 -15.62 -1.28
N LEU A 12 17.29 -14.37 -1.49
CA LEU A 12 18.19 -13.24 -1.28
C LEU A 12 18.34 -12.94 0.23
N PRO A 13 19.51 -12.52 0.69
CA PRO A 13 19.78 -12.22 2.10
C PRO A 13 19.17 -10.85 2.49
N VAL A 14 17.84 -10.76 2.42
CA VAL A 14 17.06 -9.55 2.74
C VAL A 14 16.19 -9.82 3.95
N VAL A 15 16.21 -8.92 4.92
CA VAL A 15 15.34 -8.92 6.08
C VAL A 15 14.45 -7.68 6.05
N THR A 16 13.15 -7.87 6.26
CA THR A 16 12.19 -6.77 6.37
C THR A 16 11.96 -6.46 7.83
N VAL A 17 12.23 -5.22 8.23
CA VAL A 17 12.08 -4.75 9.61
C VAL A 17 11.05 -3.63 9.65
N SER A 18 10.12 -3.71 10.59
CA SER A 18 9.21 -2.61 10.95
C SER A 18 9.77 -1.92 12.20
N PRO A 19 10.10 -0.62 12.14
CA PRO A 19 10.63 0.09 13.30
C PRO A 19 9.60 0.12 14.45
N ALA A 20 10.07 0.02 15.69
CA ALA A 20 9.22 0.07 16.88
C ALA A 20 8.56 1.45 17.05
N GLU A 21 9.23 2.51 16.60
CA GLU A 21 8.74 3.89 16.61
C GLU A 21 7.53 4.09 15.69
N GLY A 22 7.36 3.20 14.73
CA GLY A 22 6.27 3.23 13.77
C GLY A 22 6.75 3.36 12.33
N THR A 23 5.91 2.93 11.42
CA THR A 23 6.15 3.00 9.97
C THR A 23 4.98 3.65 9.25
N GLY A 24 5.29 4.32 8.14
CA GLY A 24 4.27 4.83 7.24
C GLY A 24 3.53 3.70 6.52
N TYR A 25 2.37 4.04 6.00
CA TYR A 25 1.55 3.12 5.20
C TYR A 25 0.96 3.86 4.01
N GLU A 26 0.59 3.09 3.01
CA GLU A 26 -0.11 3.57 1.82
C GLU A 26 -1.40 2.78 1.64
N VAL A 27 -2.47 3.48 1.31
CA VAL A 27 -3.75 2.88 0.96
C VAL A 27 -3.96 3.03 -0.54
N GLY A 28 -3.83 1.93 -1.27
CA GLY A 28 -4.21 1.88 -2.67
C GLY A 28 -5.70 2.14 -2.82
N SER A 29 -6.07 2.98 -3.78
CA SER A 29 -7.46 3.35 -3.99
C SER A 29 -7.82 3.30 -5.47
N MET A 30 -9.11 3.15 -5.74
CA MET A 30 -9.68 3.37 -7.07
C MET A 30 -10.92 4.26 -6.96
N SER A 31 -11.19 5.02 -8.00
CA SER A 31 -12.34 5.91 -8.07
C SER A 31 -12.99 5.83 -9.44
N ILE A 32 -14.27 6.17 -9.50
CA ILE A 32 -15.01 6.30 -10.75
C ILE A 32 -14.90 7.76 -11.21
N ILE A 33 -14.45 7.95 -12.46
CA ILE A 33 -14.32 9.29 -13.04
C ILE A 33 -15.70 9.94 -13.16
N ALA A 34 -15.83 11.17 -12.70
CA ALA A 34 -17.05 11.94 -12.86
C ALA A 34 -17.40 12.08 -14.36
N GLY A 35 -18.65 11.83 -14.71
CA GLY A 35 -19.10 11.87 -16.11
C GLY A 35 -18.64 10.68 -16.98
N ALA A 36 -18.19 9.58 -16.37
CA ALA A 36 -17.85 8.37 -17.11
C ALA A 36 -18.98 7.93 -18.05
N ARG A 37 -18.64 7.64 -19.33
CA ARG A 37 -19.63 7.27 -20.35
C ARG A 37 -20.48 6.06 -19.98
N ASN A 38 -19.83 5.07 -19.34
CA ASN A 38 -20.46 3.80 -18.95
C ASN A 38 -20.56 3.72 -17.42
N MET A 39 -21.18 4.72 -16.82
CA MET A 39 -21.27 4.85 -15.35
C MET A 39 -21.87 3.61 -14.66
N LYS A 40 -22.90 3.01 -15.27
CA LYS A 40 -23.55 1.80 -14.73
C LYS A 40 -22.60 0.62 -14.67
N GLU A 41 -21.85 0.40 -15.71
CA GLU A 41 -20.85 -0.68 -15.84
C GLU A 41 -19.64 -0.38 -14.95
N ALA A 42 -19.21 0.87 -14.87
CA ALA A 42 -18.14 1.29 -13.97
C ALA A 42 -18.46 0.99 -12.51
N LYS A 43 -19.70 1.26 -12.07
CA LYS A 43 -20.17 0.90 -10.71
C LYS A 43 -20.15 -0.61 -10.48
N LYS A 44 -20.64 -1.40 -11.43
CA LYS A 44 -20.62 -2.88 -11.33
C LYS A 44 -19.19 -3.41 -11.22
N PHE A 45 -18.27 -2.86 -12.03
CA PHE A 45 -16.86 -3.25 -11.96
C PHE A 45 -16.25 -2.85 -10.61
N TYR A 46 -16.56 -1.67 -10.11
CA TYR A 46 -16.11 -1.19 -8.81
C TYR A 46 -16.54 -2.14 -7.68
N ASP A 47 -17.84 -2.47 -7.63
CA ASP A 47 -18.40 -3.39 -6.62
C ASP A 47 -17.80 -4.80 -6.75
N TRP A 48 -17.63 -5.28 -7.97
CA TRP A 48 -17.00 -6.56 -8.26
C TRP A 48 -15.55 -6.59 -7.78
N ALA A 49 -14.75 -5.57 -8.10
CA ALA A 49 -13.33 -5.50 -7.72
C ALA A 49 -13.13 -5.39 -6.19
N LEU A 50 -14.07 -4.79 -5.47
CA LEU A 50 -14.05 -4.71 -4.00
C LEU A 50 -14.70 -5.90 -3.31
N SER A 51 -15.25 -6.86 -4.05
CA SER A 51 -15.88 -8.04 -3.46
C SER A 51 -14.86 -8.94 -2.75
N PRO A 52 -15.25 -9.63 -1.66
CA PRO A 52 -14.35 -10.52 -0.92
C PRO A 52 -13.72 -11.61 -1.80
N ALA A 53 -14.50 -12.16 -2.73
CA ALA A 53 -14.03 -13.23 -3.62
C ALA A 53 -12.91 -12.74 -4.55
N ILE A 54 -13.09 -11.59 -5.17
CA ILE A 54 -12.10 -11.03 -6.10
C ILE A 54 -10.86 -10.56 -5.36
N GLN A 55 -11.01 -9.86 -4.24
CA GLN A 55 -9.86 -9.49 -3.44
C GLN A 55 -9.09 -10.72 -2.95
N THR A 56 -9.76 -11.75 -2.46
CA THR A 56 -9.09 -13.00 -2.09
C THR A 56 -8.32 -13.59 -3.27
N MET A 57 -8.92 -13.67 -4.45
CA MET A 57 -8.26 -14.18 -5.65
C MET A 57 -7.00 -13.38 -6.02
N VAL A 58 -7.08 -12.06 -6.01
CA VAL A 58 -5.94 -11.17 -6.33
C VAL A 58 -4.80 -11.33 -5.33
N PHE A 59 -5.11 -11.40 -4.04
CA PHE A 59 -4.09 -11.44 -3.00
C PHE A 59 -3.50 -12.85 -2.79
N THR A 60 -4.26 -13.91 -3.03
CA THR A 60 -3.75 -15.28 -2.90
C THR A 60 -3.18 -15.82 -4.22
N SER A 61 -4.00 -15.90 -5.26
CA SER A 61 -3.59 -16.46 -6.57
C SER A 61 -2.70 -15.50 -7.36
N GLY A 62 -2.94 -14.20 -7.24
CA GLY A 62 -2.10 -13.15 -7.82
C GLY A 62 -0.77 -12.94 -7.10
N LYS A 63 -0.54 -13.62 -5.97
CA LYS A 63 0.67 -13.50 -5.13
C LYS A 63 0.99 -12.06 -4.73
N SER A 64 -0.06 -11.27 -4.49
CA SER A 64 0.10 -9.93 -3.92
C SER A 64 0.27 -10.06 -2.41
N LEU A 65 1.37 -9.55 -1.89
CA LEU A 65 1.66 -9.52 -0.45
C LEU A 65 1.13 -8.23 0.22
N GLN A 66 0.19 -7.55 -0.41
CA GLN A 66 -0.54 -6.44 0.19
C GLN A 66 -1.72 -6.98 1.01
N VAL A 67 -2.22 -6.18 1.93
CA VAL A 67 -3.39 -6.53 2.74
C VAL A 67 -4.66 -6.08 2.03
N PRO A 68 -5.66 -6.96 1.85
CA PRO A 68 -6.93 -6.58 1.23
C PRO A 68 -7.70 -5.57 2.08
N SER A 69 -8.39 -4.63 1.45
CA SER A 69 -9.23 -3.64 2.15
C SER A 69 -10.56 -4.22 2.62
N ASN A 70 -11.03 -5.31 2.02
CA ASN A 70 -12.26 -5.96 2.43
C ASN A 70 -11.99 -6.96 3.57
N THR A 71 -12.60 -6.74 4.72
CA THR A 71 -12.39 -7.55 5.95
C THR A 71 -12.81 -9.00 5.82
N LYS A 72 -13.62 -9.34 4.81
CA LYS A 72 -14.02 -10.73 4.51
C LYS A 72 -13.11 -11.40 3.47
N ALA A 73 -12.18 -10.66 2.87
CA ALA A 73 -11.21 -11.24 1.95
C ALA A 73 -10.04 -11.87 2.73
N LYS A 74 -9.45 -12.90 2.13
CA LYS A 74 -8.27 -13.57 2.69
C LYS A 74 -7.02 -12.96 2.08
N ALA A 75 -6.07 -12.56 2.93
CA ALA A 75 -4.73 -12.18 2.52
C ALA A 75 -3.88 -13.42 2.18
N ASP A 76 -2.76 -13.20 1.47
CA ASP A 76 -1.71 -14.21 1.35
C ASP A 76 -1.14 -14.50 2.76
N PRO A 77 -0.85 -15.77 3.11
CA PRO A 77 -0.25 -16.11 4.42
C PRO A 77 1.08 -15.39 4.73
N ASP A 78 1.79 -14.97 3.69
CA ASP A 78 3.05 -14.24 3.83
C ASP A 78 2.87 -12.71 3.79
N ALA A 79 1.63 -12.23 3.66
CA ALA A 79 1.35 -10.80 3.75
C ALA A 79 1.64 -10.29 5.17
N PRO A 80 2.04 -9.02 5.33
CA PRO A 80 2.29 -8.44 6.65
C PRO A 80 1.06 -8.50 7.55
N ASP A 81 1.24 -8.93 8.78
CA ASP A 81 0.21 -8.83 9.81
C ASP A 81 0.22 -7.40 10.40
N LEU A 82 -0.75 -6.59 10.01
CA LEU A 82 -0.84 -5.21 10.46
C LEU A 82 -1.09 -5.08 11.97
N SER A 83 -1.55 -6.12 12.66
CA SER A 83 -1.73 -6.10 14.11
C SER A 83 -0.40 -6.08 14.87
N THR A 84 0.68 -6.52 14.23
CA THR A 84 2.03 -6.56 14.81
C THR A 84 2.89 -5.36 14.42
N ILE A 85 2.38 -4.47 13.57
CA ILE A 85 3.12 -3.33 13.04
C ILE A 85 2.59 -2.05 13.65
N ASN A 86 3.48 -1.26 14.25
CA ASN A 86 3.13 0.08 14.72
C ASN A 86 3.00 1.01 13.51
N LEU A 87 1.77 1.38 13.14
CA LEU A 87 1.50 2.34 12.09
C LEU A 87 1.47 3.75 12.68
N ILE A 88 2.16 4.70 12.04
CA ILE A 88 2.14 6.10 12.47
C ILE A 88 0.75 6.70 12.30
N ASP A 89 0.40 7.64 13.18
CA ASP A 89 -0.80 8.49 12.99
C ASP A 89 -0.52 9.52 11.88
N TYR A 90 -0.86 9.11 10.65
CA TYR A 90 -0.54 9.89 9.45
C TYR A 90 -1.56 10.98 9.19
N ASN A 91 -1.14 12.23 9.32
CA ASN A 91 -1.99 13.38 9.03
C ASN A 91 -2.08 13.66 7.53
N PHE A 92 -3.07 13.05 6.87
CA PHE A 92 -3.31 13.21 5.44
C PHE A 92 -3.56 14.65 5.00
N LYS A 93 -4.13 15.49 5.86
CA LYS A 93 -4.38 16.92 5.55
C LYS A 93 -3.08 17.71 5.45
N VAL A 94 -2.12 17.43 6.33
CA VAL A 94 -0.82 18.11 6.33
C VAL A 94 0.08 17.55 5.23
N TYR A 95 0.28 16.25 5.19
CA TYR A 95 1.25 15.62 4.29
C TYR A 95 0.71 15.37 2.87
N GLY A 96 -0.62 15.44 2.69
CA GLY A 96 -1.26 15.46 1.37
C GLY A 96 -1.25 16.84 0.71
N ASP A 97 -0.90 17.90 1.43
CA ASP A 97 -0.76 19.25 0.88
C ASP A 97 0.38 19.30 -0.15
N LYS A 98 0.12 19.96 -1.29
CA LYS A 98 1.07 20.02 -2.41
C LYS A 98 2.37 20.71 -2.05
N SER A 99 2.32 21.79 -1.27
CA SER A 99 3.51 22.56 -0.88
C SER A 99 4.35 21.82 0.15
N THR A 100 3.71 21.20 1.12
CA THR A 100 4.36 20.34 2.12
C THR A 100 5.06 19.16 1.44
N ARG A 101 4.39 18.48 0.51
CA ARG A 101 4.97 17.38 -0.25
C ARG A 101 6.18 17.83 -1.06
N ALA A 102 6.09 18.95 -1.78
CA ALA A 102 7.21 19.48 -2.56
C ALA A 102 8.42 19.81 -1.69
N SER A 103 8.20 20.43 -0.52
CA SER A 103 9.25 20.74 0.44
C SER A 103 9.94 19.48 0.97
N LEU A 104 9.18 18.46 1.35
CA LEU A 104 9.73 17.18 1.83
C LEU A 104 10.55 16.45 0.77
N LEU A 105 10.09 16.43 -0.49
CA LEU A 105 10.84 15.83 -1.59
C LEU A 105 12.15 16.59 -1.85
N SER A 106 12.10 17.93 -1.88
CA SER A 106 13.30 18.75 -2.05
C SER A 106 14.32 18.52 -0.92
N LYS A 107 13.83 18.43 0.32
CA LYS A 107 14.71 18.12 1.47
C LYS A 107 15.34 16.73 1.34
N TRP A 108 14.57 15.74 0.92
CA TRP A 108 15.11 14.40 0.66
C TRP A 108 16.23 14.44 -0.38
N ASP A 109 15.98 15.09 -1.53
CA ASP A 109 16.92 15.12 -2.64
C ASP A 109 18.21 15.87 -2.31
N ASN A 110 18.12 16.97 -1.55
CA ASN A 110 19.27 17.83 -1.27
C ASN A 110 20.04 17.47 -0.01
N ASP A 111 19.37 16.97 1.02
CA ASP A 111 19.95 16.80 2.35
C ASP A 111 20.15 15.34 2.75
N VAL A 112 19.33 14.41 2.21
CA VAL A 112 19.32 13.01 2.67
C VAL A 112 19.89 12.06 1.61
N SER A 113 19.40 12.13 0.38
CA SER A 113 19.82 11.20 -0.68
C SER A 113 21.30 11.37 -1.09
N VAL A 114 21.86 12.52 -0.83
CA VAL A 114 23.27 12.88 -1.16
C VAL A 114 24.28 12.48 -0.08
N ILE A 115 23.81 12.00 1.09
CA ILE A 115 24.71 11.54 2.16
C ILE A 115 25.44 10.28 1.67
N PRO A 116 26.76 10.24 1.71
CA PRO A 116 27.54 9.05 1.35
C PRO A 116 27.16 7.84 2.20
N ARG A 117 27.07 6.67 1.58
CA ARG A 117 26.79 5.39 2.23
C ARG A 117 28.08 4.64 2.54
#